data_659ce20be4c08896e01633a778d27a30
#
_entry.id   659ce20be4c08896e01633a778d27a30
#
_cell.length_a   1.000
_cell.length_b   1.000
_cell.length_c   1.000
_cell.angle_alpha   90.00
_cell.angle_beta   90.00
_cell.angle_gamma   90.00
#
_symmetry.space_group_name_H-M   'P 1'
#
loop_
_entity.id
_entity.type
_entity.pdbx_description
1 polymer ?
#
loop_
_entity_poly.entity_id
_entity_poly.type
_entity_poly.pdbx_seq_one_letter_code
_entity_poly.pdbx_strand_id
1 'polypeptide(L)'
;VPATPHPSTRRPLRSTLLALLAGLLPLLAATVLTASAAAAREPARDSAPEKAVATATLAEVTDFGTNPSNLRMYLYVPESVRPNPAVVVAVHWCTGSGPDMYNGTEYDTLADQYGFIVLYPSVTRSSKCFDVSSPQALRRGGGSDPVGIKSMIDWVTRTYDADTGRVFATGISSGAMMTNVLLGDYPDVFAAGAAFSGVPFACFATTDGSEWNSNCSGGTITRTPKEWGDLVRNAYPGYSGPRPRMQIWHGTEDDVLRYPNFGEQIKQWTNVQGVSQTPAATDTPQSGWIRTRYGGTGDQAPVEAVSLQGVGHNLYAHGMASRVLTFFGLDKPGPAPQPQPGACKVTAAVNAWNTGLTASVTITNTGTTTVNGWKLGFTIPAGQTITGGWGATYTPSSGSVTAANASYNGTIAPGASVSIGYQAGHGGNSAAPAAFTLNGTACATG
;
A
#
# COMPACT_ATOMS: atom_id res chain seq x y z
N VAL A 1 44.55 54.21 -1.99
CA VAL A 1 44.40 55.48 -1.25
C VAL A 1 43.59 56.46 -2.09
N PRO A 2 42.69 57.29 -1.61
CA PRO A 2 41.75 57.16 -0.48
C PRO A 2 40.29 57.53 -0.82
N ALA A 3 39.42 57.21 0.06
CA ALA A 3 38.58 58.02 0.94
C ALA A 3 37.19 58.46 0.45
N THR A 4 36.24 58.03 1.23
CA THR A 4 34.90 58.50 1.60
C THR A 4 34.75 60.05 1.70
N PRO A 5 33.54 60.70 1.90
CA PRO A 5 32.52 60.35 2.89
C PRO A 5 31.04 60.72 2.56
N HIS A 6 30.12 60.29 3.47
CA HIS A 6 28.79 60.80 3.79
C HIS A 6 28.68 62.33 4.03
N PRO A 7 27.47 62.98 4.13
CA PRO A 7 26.44 62.74 5.17
C PRO A 7 24.96 63.03 4.75
N SER A 8 23.97 62.39 5.42
CA SER A 8 23.07 62.80 6.52
C SER A 8 22.18 64.06 6.30
N THR A 9 20.89 63.93 6.61
CA THR A 9 20.05 64.66 7.60
C THR A 9 18.58 64.35 7.42
N ARG A 10 17.95 63.73 8.43
CA ARG A 10 17.08 64.29 9.47
C ARG A 10 15.70 64.82 9.06
N ARG A 11 14.67 64.11 9.59
CA ARG A 11 13.39 64.43 10.24
C ARG A 11 13.04 65.97 10.42
N PRO A 12 11.79 66.41 10.80
CA PRO A 12 10.79 65.79 11.70
C PRO A 12 9.26 66.06 11.46
N LEU A 13 8.43 65.30 12.19
CA LEU A 13 7.27 65.62 13.08
C LEU A 13 6.38 66.88 12.84
N ARG A 14 5.04 66.64 12.97
CA ARG A 14 4.04 67.24 13.91
C ARG A 14 2.63 66.98 13.39
N SER A 15 1.77 66.22 14.08
CA SER A 15 0.85 66.62 15.15
C SER A 15 -0.12 67.73 14.79
N THR A 16 -1.41 67.48 14.79
CA THR A 16 -2.42 68.28 15.49
C THR A 16 -3.75 67.53 15.67
N LEU A 17 -4.16 67.49 16.93
CA LEU A 17 -5.50 67.19 17.42
C LEU A 17 -6.45 68.35 17.04
N LEU A 18 -7.77 68.07 16.88
CA LEU A 18 -8.83 68.94 17.42
C LEU A 18 -10.11 68.13 17.69
N ALA A 19 -10.54 68.22 18.91
CA ALA A 19 -11.83 67.81 19.42
C ALA A 19 -12.85 68.93 19.33
N LEU A 20 -14.15 68.63 19.35
CA LEU A 20 -15.22 69.39 20.08
C LEU A 20 -16.60 68.84 19.61
N LEU A 21 -17.31 68.18 20.48
CA LEU A 21 -18.43 68.58 21.37
C LEU A 21 -19.84 68.61 20.77
N ALA A 22 -20.64 67.76 21.36
CA ALA A 22 -21.97 67.98 21.96
C ALA A 22 -23.23 67.94 21.08
N GLY A 23 -24.16 67.13 21.54
CA GLY A 23 -25.59 67.18 21.18
C GLY A 23 -26.37 65.97 21.78
N LEU A 24 -26.79 66.14 23.03
CA LEU A 24 -27.79 65.26 23.69
C LEU A 24 -29.20 65.55 23.12
N LEU A 25 -29.97 64.47 22.82
CA LEU A 25 -31.39 64.38 23.13
C LEU A 25 -31.86 62.91 23.06
N PRO A 26 -32.70 62.46 23.96
CA PRO A 26 -33.11 61.07 24.09
C PRO A 26 -34.36 60.79 23.27
N LEU A 27 -34.37 59.68 22.56
CA LEU A 27 -35.64 59.10 22.05
C LEU A 27 -35.78 57.67 22.57
N LEU A 28 -36.89 57.48 23.30
CA LEU A 28 -37.37 56.16 23.65
C LEU A 28 -37.53 55.31 22.41
N ALA A 29 -36.91 54.16 22.40
CA ALA A 29 -37.24 53.10 21.46
C ALA A 29 -37.39 51.80 22.20
N ALA A 30 -38.55 51.17 21.99
CA ALA A 30 -39.00 49.94 22.57
C ALA A 30 -38.03 48.78 22.33
N THR A 31 -37.70 48.06 23.39
CA THR A 31 -36.94 46.79 23.31
C THR A 31 -37.83 45.73 22.73
N VAL A 32 -37.61 45.38 21.45
CA VAL A 32 -38.07 44.13 20.88
C VAL A 32 -37.02 43.08 21.23
N LEU A 33 -37.33 42.18 22.14
CA LEU A 33 -36.57 40.97 22.39
C LEU A 33 -36.70 40.05 21.16
N THR A 34 -35.73 40.07 20.25
CA THR A 34 -35.54 38.98 19.29
C THR A 34 -34.79 37.83 19.97
N ALA A 35 -35.53 36.77 20.30
CA ALA A 35 -34.92 35.51 20.68
C ALA A 35 -34.11 34.97 19.49
N SER A 36 -32.77 35.07 19.55
CA SER A 36 -31.90 34.35 18.67
C SER A 36 -31.99 32.86 18.99
N ALA A 37 -32.70 32.13 18.15
CA ALA A 37 -32.63 30.68 18.14
C ALA A 37 -31.15 30.31 17.78
N ALA A 38 -30.43 29.80 18.77
CA ALA A 38 -29.18 29.14 18.55
C ALA A 38 -29.49 27.89 17.71
N ALA A 39 -29.21 27.97 16.41
CA ALA A 39 -29.20 26.82 15.54
C ALA A 39 -28.11 25.87 16.07
N ALA A 40 -28.54 24.77 16.67
CA ALA A 40 -27.65 23.65 17.00
C ALA A 40 -26.99 23.21 15.69
N ARG A 41 -25.68 23.39 15.62
CA ARG A 41 -24.85 22.88 14.53
C ARG A 41 -24.94 21.34 14.63
N GLU A 42 -25.66 20.71 13.70
CA GLU A 42 -25.56 19.26 13.53
C GLU A 42 -24.07 18.87 13.38
N PRO A 43 -23.62 17.83 14.09
CA PRO A 43 -22.26 17.32 13.86
C PRO A 43 -22.19 16.91 12.39
N ALA A 44 -21.12 17.36 11.70
CA ALA A 44 -20.82 16.96 10.34
C ALA A 44 -20.89 15.42 10.28
N ARG A 45 -21.81 14.89 9.50
CA ARG A 45 -21.82 13.48 9.16
C ARG A 45 -20.49 13.20 8.48
N ASP A 46 -19.66 12.39 9.12
CA ASP A 46 -18.57 11.71 8.45
C ASP A 46 -19.21 10.93 7.28
N SER A 47 -19.07 11.49 6.09
CA SER A 47 -19.44 10.77 4.86
C SER A 47 -18.50 9.58 4.77
N ALA A 48 -19.04 8.38 4.91
CA ALA A 48 -18.32 7.16 4.58
C ALA A 48 -17.65 7.35 3.20
N PRO A 49 -16.39 6.93 3.02
CA PRO A 49 -15.72 7.10 1.74
C PRO A 49 -16.58 6.46 0.65
N GLU A 50 -16.95 7.24 -0.34
CA GLU A 50 -17.65 6.79 -1.52
C GLU A 50 -16.79 5.68 -2.14
N LYS A 51 -17.40 4.51 -2.39
CA LYS A 51 -16.69 3.35 -2.92
C LYS A 51 -16.02 3.78 -4.23
N ALA A 52 -14.69 3.88 -4.25
CA ALA A 52 -13.96 4.38 -5.38
C ALA A 52 -14.28 3.53 -6.63
N VAL A 53 -14.71 4.20 -7.68
CA VAL A 53 -15.03 3.57 -8.97
C VAL A 53 -13.71 3.20 -9.64
N ALA A 54 -13.62 1.99 -10.20
CA ALA A 54 -12.50 1.59 -11.03
C ALA A 54 -12.38 2.57 -12.21
N THR A 55 -11.17 3.08 -12.46
CA THR A 55 -10.88 4.00 -13.54
C THR A 55 -9.94 3.31 -14.52
N ALA A 56 -10.43 2.94 -15.70
CA ALA A 56 -9.59 2.38 -16.77
C ALA A 56 -8.59 3.40 -17.35
N THR A 57 -8.33 4.50 -16.66
CA THR A 57 -7.40 5.56 -17.04
C THR A 57 -6.56 6.00 -15.86
N LEU A 58 -5.35 6.49 -16.14
CA LEU A 58 -4.49 7.06 -15.12
C LEU A 58 -5.15 8.30 -14.49
N ALA A 59 -5.37 8.27 -13.18
CA ALA A 59 -6.00 9.36 -12.44
C ALA A 59 -5.01 9.99 -11.46
N GLU A 60 -5.06 11.32 -11.29
CA GLU A 60 -4.33 11.99 -10.22
C GLU A 60 -5.16 12.00 -8.94
N VAL A 61 -4.51 11.68 -7.81
CA VAL A 61 -5.09 11.75 -6.46
C VAL A 61 -4.39 12.85 -5.68
N THR A 62 -5.14 13.82 -5.19
CA THR A 62 -4.55 15.03 -4.58
C THR A 62 -4.51 14.99 -3.05
N ASP A 63 -5.44 14.29 -2.39
CA ASP A 63 -5.61 14.33 -0.94
C ASP A 63 -5.36 12.96 -0.31
N PHE A 64 -4.11 12.49 -0.36
CA PHE A 64 -3.71 11.16 0.12
C PHE A 64 -3.03 11.17 1.51
N GLY A 65 -2.85 12.35 2.14
CA GLY A 65 -2.30 12.47 3.49
C GLY A 65 -0.92 13.15 3.55
N THR A 66 -0.08 12.72 4.50
CA THR A 66 1.24 13.35 4.76
C THR A 66 2.16 13.27 3.55
N ASN A 67 2.59 14.42 3.04
CA ASN A 67 3.39 14.54 1.83
C ASN A 67 4.48 15.62 1.99
N PRO A 68 5.56 15.36 2.72
CA PRO A 68 6.56 16.36 3.08
C PRO A 68 7.37 16.90 1.87
N SER A 69 7.46 16.11 0.82
CA SER A 69 8.24 16.43 -0.39
C SER A 69 7.39 16.94 -1.56
N ASN A 70 6.10 17.18 -1.33
CA ASN A 70 5.17 17.64 -2.36
C ASN A 70 5.14 16.74 -3.61
N LEU A 71 5.15 15.41 -3.42
CA LEU A 71 4.98 14.46 -4.51
C LEU A 71 3.55 14.55 -5.07
N ARG A 72 3.38 14.22 -6.35
CA ARG A 72 2.06 13.94 -6.93
C ARG A 72 1.82 12.44 -6.93
N MET A 73 0.57 12.08 -6.74
CA MET A 73 0.12 10.69 -6.79
C MET A 73 -0.70 10.45 -8.04
N TYR A 74 -0.30 9.47 -8.84
CA TYR A 74 -1.12 8.95 -9.93
C TYR A 74 -1.47 7.49 -9.65
N LEU A 75 -2.67 7.10 -10.03
CA LEU A 75 -3.22 5.79 -9.73
C LEU A 75 -3.87 5.19 -10.97
N TYR A 76 -3.60 3.92 -11.22
CA TYR A 76 -4.31 3.12 -12.19
C TYR A 76 -5.05 1.98 -11.49
N VAL A 77 -6.36 1.97 -11.62
CA VAL A 77 -7.24 0.92 -11.08
C VAL A 77 -7.95 0.27 -12.26
N PRO A 78 -7.63 -0.98 -12.60
CA PRO A 78 -8.24 -1.67 -13.72
C PRO A 78 -9.72 -1.97 -13.46
N GLU A 79 -10.53 -2.08 -14.51
CA GLU A 79 -11.92 -2.56 -14.38
C GLU A 79 -11.97 -3.99 -13.81
N SER A 80 -10.93 -4.78 -14.07
CA SER A 80 -10.74 -6.14 -13.56
C SER A 80 -10.23 -6.21 -12.12
N VAL A 81 -10.16 -5.05 -11.39
CA VAL A 81 -9.64 -5.00 -10.01
C VAL A 81 -10.31 -6.05 -9.13
N ARG A 82 -9.50 -6.82 -8.40
CA ARG A 82 -10.00 -7.91 -7.55
C ARG A 82 -10.36 -7.40 -6.16
N PRO A 83 -11.21 -8.13 -5.43
CA PRO A 83 -11.33 -7.94 -3.98
C PRO A 83 -9.96 -8.10 -3.30
N ASN A 84 -9.65 -7.23 -2.34
CA ASN A 84 -8.35 -7.18 -1.66
C ASN A 84 -7.16 -7.18 -2.65
N PRO A 85 -7.09 -6.19 -3.57
CA PRO A 85 -6.11 -6.19 -4.63
C PRO A 85 -4.69 -6.01 -4.07
N ALA A 86 -3.70 -6.58 -4.75
CA ALA A 86 -2.31 -6.22 -4.53
C ALA A 86 -2.06 -4.79 -5.02
N VAL A 87 -1.00 -4.15 -4.49
CA VAL A 87 -0.56 -2.82 -4.90
C VAL A 87 0.87 -2.89 -5.43
N VAL A 88 1.10 -2.41 -6.63
CA VAL A 88 2.44 -2.23 -7.22
C VAL A 88 2.77 -0.74 -7.28
N VAL A 89 3.79 -0.32 -6.57
CA VAL A 89 4.33 1.05 -6.61
C VAL A 89 5.37 1.10 -7.72
N ALA A 90 5.05 1.76 -8.83
CA ALA A 90 5.92 1.89 -10.01
C ALA A 90 6.60 3.27 -10.03
N VAL A 91 7.92 3.30 -9.79
CA VAL A 91 8.69 4.50 -9.47
C VAL A 91 9.54 4.93 -10.66
N HIS A 92 9.37 6.17 -11.14
CA HIS A 92 10.00 6.69 -12.35
C HIS A 92 11.50 7.03 -12.15
N TRP A 93 12.21 7.24 -13.26
CA TRP A 93 13.61 7.70 -13.33
C TRP A 93 13.75 9.23 -13.15
N CYS A 94 14.99 9.73 -13.00
CA CYS A 94 15.26 11.18 -13.06
C CYS A 94 14.76 11.75 -14.40
N THR A 95 14.28 12.99 -14.39
CA THR A 95 13.65 13.67 -15.54
C THR A 95 12.29 13.10 -15.97
N GLY A 96 11.88 11.95 -15.46
CA GLY A 96 10.58 11.34 -15.70
C GLY A 96 9.48 11.84 -14.76
N SER A 97 8.32 11.20 -14.85
CA SER A 97 7.16 11.46 -14.01
C SER A 97 6.34 10.16 -13.83
N GLY A 98 5.33 10.19 -12.95
CA GLY A 98 4.37 9.09 -12.83
C GLY A 98 3.67 8.76 -14.16
N PRO A 99 3.16 9.73 -14.92
CA PRO A 99 2.64 9.49 -16.27
C PRO A 99 3.67 8.91 -17.26
N ASP A 100 4.96 9.31 -17.19
CA ASP A 100 5.98 8.72 -18.06
C ASP A 100 6.23 7.24 -17.69
N MET A 101 6.21 6.90 -16.41
CA MET A 101 6.32 5.52 -15.95
C MET A 101 5.11 4.68 -16.36
N TYR A 102 3.91 5.25 -16.32
CA TYR A 102 2.68 4.63 -16.83
C TYR A 102 2.77 4.35 -18.34
N ASN A 103 3.14 5.35 -19.15
CA ASN A 103 3.20 5.21 -20.61
C ASN A 103 4.41 4.38 -21.09
N GLY A 104 5.49 4.32 -20.30
CA GLY A 104 6.74 3.67 -20.67
C GLY A 104 6.87 2.22 -20.21
N THR A 105 5.87 1.68 -19.51
CA THR A 105 5.90 0.31 -18.97
C THR A 105 4.55 -0.39 -19.18
N GLU A 106 4.52 -1.72 -18.98
CA GLU A 106 3.31 -2.52 -19.19
C GLU A 106 2.54 -2.82 -17.90
N TYR A 107 2.78 -2.06 -16.80
CA TYR A 107 2.14 -2.39 -15.52
C TYR A 107 0.63 -2.17 -15.54
N ASP A 108 0.12 -1.22 -16.30
CA ASP A 108 -1.31 -1.00 -16.54
C ASP A 108 -1.98 -2.17 -17.26
N THR A 109 -1.40 -2.59 -18.40
CA THR A 109 -1.88 -3.74 -19.18
C THR A 109 -1.86 -5.03 -18.35
N LEU A 110 -0.81 -5.22 -17.54
CA LEU A 110 -0.70 -6.37 -16.64
C LEU A 110 -1.67 -6.26 -15.45
N ALA A 111 -1.96 -5.05 -15.00
CA ALA A 111 -3.00 -4.80 -13.99
C ALA A 111 -4.38 -5.20 -14.53
N ASP A 112 -4.70 -4.87 -15.78
CA ASP A 112 -5.93 -5.33 -16.46
C ASP A 112 -6.02 -6.85 -16.52
N GLN A 113 -4.90 -7.51 -16.77
CA GLN A 113 -4.84 -8.97 -16.85
C GLN A 113 -4.98 -9.66 -15.49
N TYR A 114 -4.36 -9.11 -14.43
CA TYR A 114 -4.20 -9.80 -13.15
C TYR A 114 -4.98 -9.17 -11.99
N GLY A 115 -5.57 -7.99 -12.17
CA GLY A 115 -6.49 -7.34 -11.23
C GLY A 115 -5.83 -6.73 -10.01
N PHE A 116 -4.59 -6.23 -10.11
CA PHE A 116 -3.90 -5.45 -9.07
C PHE A 116 -3.98 -3.95 -9.36
N ILE A 117 -3.69 -3.11 -8.38
CA ILE A 117 -3.65 -1.65 -8.51
C ILE A 117 -2.21 -1.19 -8.73
N VAL A 118 -2.01 -0.19 -9.61
CA VAL A 118 -0.69 0.42 -9.81
C VAL A 118 -0.68 1.85 -9.33
N LEU A 119 0.25 2.15 -8.43
CA LEU A 119 0.52 3.46 -7.87
C LEU A 119 1.79 4.05 -8.51
N TYR A 120 1.69 5.25 -9.07
CA TYR A 120 2.79 5.97 -9.72
C TYR A 120 3.09 7.27 -8.96
N PRO A 121 3.98 7.26 -7.96
CA PRO A 121 4.45 8.50 -7.33
C PRO A 121 5.23 9.33 -8.34
N SER A 122 5.13 10.67 -8.26
CA SER A 122 5.76 11.59 -9.20
C SER A 122 6.43 12.75 -8.50
N VAL A 123 7.71 12.94 -8.76
CA VAL A 123 8.52 14.03 -8.19
C VAL A 123 8.19 15.35 -8.85
N THR A 124 8.04 16.43 -8.05
CA THR A 124 7.72 17.77 -8.52
C THR A 124 8.95 18.70 -8.60
N ARG A 125 10.04 18.40 -7.86
CA ARG A 125 11.28 19.20 -7.93
C ARG A 125 11.94 19.14 -9.31
N SER A 126 12.79 20.09 -9.62
CA SER A 126 13.35 20.31 -10.98
C SER A 126 14.17 19.12 -11.50
N SER A 127 14.91 18.42 -10.64
CA SER A 127 15.71 17.25 -11.01
C SER A 127 14.84 16.06 -11.42
N LYS A 128 13.59 16.01 -10.95
CA LYS A 128 12.70 14.85 -11.09
C LYS A 128 13.33 13.55 -10.54
N CYS A 129 14.39 13.62 -9.76
CA CYS A 129 14.98 12.50 -9.06
C CYS A 129 14.33 12.33 -7.68
N PHE A 130 14.10 11.10 -7.24
CA PHE A 130 13.68 10.85 -5.88
C PHE A 130 14.81 11.13 -4.89
N ASP A 131 14.47 11.60 -3.69
CA ASP A 131 15.44 11.78 -2.63
C ASP A 131 15.86 10.41 -2.06
N VAL A 132 17.09 10.03 -2.36
CA VAL A 132 17.74 8.80 -1.92
C VAL A 132 19.08 9.09 -1.27
N SER A 133 19.37 10.38 -1.03
CA SER A 133 20.66 10.87 -0.54
C SER A 133 20.60 11.51 0.84
N SER A 134 19.47 12.14 1.19
CA SER A 134 19.35 12.82 2.47
C SER A 134 19.21 11.86 3.66
N PRO A 135 19.66 12.25 4.85
CA PRO A 135 19.42 11.48 6.05
C PRO A 135 17.94 11.28 6.38
N GLN A 136 17.08 12.17 5.87
CA GLN A 136 15.62 12.08 6.03
C GLN A 136 15.03 10.96 5.18
N ALA A 137 15.53 10.78 3.97
CA ALA A 137 15.07 9.71 3.06
C ALA A 137 15.56 8.32 3.50
N LEU A 138 16.70 8.24 4.20
CA LEU A 138 17.36 6.98 4.53
C LEU A 138 16.97 6.42 5.90
N ARG A 139 15.80 6.78 6.38
CA ARG A 139 15.25 6.25 7.65
C ARG A 139 13.73 6.30 7.64
N ARG A 140 13.13 5.31 8.26
CA ARG A 140 11.68 5.24 8.45
C ARG A 140 11.12 6.51 9.09
N GLY A 141 10.11 7.11 8.45
CA GLY A 141 9.44 8.30 8.97
C GLY A 141 10.31 9.55 9.01
N GLY A 142 11.39 9.60 8.25
CA GLY A 142 12.38 10.67 8.30
C GLY A 142 11.95 12.01 7.71
N GLY A 143 10.83 12.09 7.00
CA GLY A 143 10.25 13.35 6.53
C GLY A 143 10.59 13.72 5.09
N SER A 144 10.91 12.73 4.23
CA SER A 144 11.19 12.92 2.79
C SER A 144 10.26 12.06 1.91
N ASP A 145 10.63 11.83 0.64
CA ASP A 145 9.84 11.12 -0.36
C ASP A 145 9.26 9.78 0.12
N PRO A 146 10.00 8.93 0.87
CA PRO A 146 9.45 7.67 1.35
C PRO A 146 8.20 7.83 2.23
N VAL A 147 8.10 8.93 2.99
CA VAL A 147 6.91 9.23 3.81
C VAL A 147 5.70 9.54 2.93
N GLY A 148 5.90 10.35 1.88
CA GLY A 148 4.84 10.64 0.91
C GLY A 148 4.34 9.38 0.21
N ILE A 149 5.25 8.52 -0.27
CA ILE A 149 4.91 7.24 -0.92
C ILE A 149 4.17 6.31 0.04
N LYS A 150 4.61 6.25 1.32
CA LYS A 150 3.89 5.46 2.34
C LYS A 150 2.47 5.97 2.55
N SER A 151 2.26 7.28 2.58
CA SER A 151 0.92 7.88 2.70
C SER A 151 0.02 7.54 1.52
N MET A 152 0.58 7.52 0.30
CA MET A 152 -0.13 7.08 -0.91
C MET A 152 -0.58 5.61 -0.80
N ILE A 153 0.31 4.72 -0.33
CA ILE A 153 0.00 3.31 -0.10
C ILE A 153 -1.13 3.17 0.94
N ASP A 154 -1.05 3.91 2.04
CA ASP A 154 -2.08 3.89 3.09
C ASP A 154 -3.44 4.36 2.56
N TRP A 155 -3.42 5.38 1.71
CA TRP A 155 -4.64 5.87 1.07
C TRP A 155 -5.25 4.79 0.15
N VAL A 156 -4.44 4.15 -0.72
CA VAL A 156 -4.90 3.06 -1.59
C VAL A 156 -5.44 1.90 -0.77
N THR A 157 -4.74 1.50 0.28
CA THR A 157 -5.15 0.39 1.15
C THR A 157 -6.51 0.65 1.79
N ARG A 158 -6.72 1.86 2.32
CA ARG A 158 -8.02 2.22 2.93
C ARG A 158 -9.15 2.37 1.92
N THR A 159 -8.85 2.93 0.73
CA THR A 159 -9.86 3.27 -0.28
C THR A 159 -10.35 2.04 -1.04
N TYR A 160 -9.45 1.10 -1.32
CA TYR A 160 -9.74 -0.08 -2.13
C TYR A 160 -9.74 -1.38 -1.33
N ASP A 161 -9.58 -1.33 -0.01
CA ASP A 161 -9.44 -2.51 0.85
C ASP A 161 -8.32 -3.43 0.33
N ALA A 162 -7.16 -2.83 -0.04
CA ALA A 162 -6.05 -3.56 -0.64
C ALA A 162 -5.34 -4.44 0.39
N ASP A 163 -4.80 -5.57 -0.08
CA ASP A 163 -4.08 -6.53 0.74
C ASP A 163 -2.74 -5.96 1.21
N THR A 164 -2.64 -5.65 2.50
CA THR A 164 -1.42 -5.11 3.13
C THR A 164 -0.22 -6.05 3.10
N GLY A 165 -0.44 -7.34 2.90
CA GLY A 165 0.61 -8.35 2.72
C GLY A 165 1.11 -8.47 1.28
N ARG A 166 0.48 -7.75 0.33
CA ARG A 166 0.78 -7.83 -1.11
C ARG A 166 1.05 -6.45 -1.71
N VAL A 167 1.91 -5.67 -1.05
CA VAL A 167 2.43 -4.39 -1.55
C VAL A 167 3.84 -4.60 -2.08
N PHE A 168 4.10 -4.11 -3.29
CA PHE A 168 5.35 -4.29 -4.02
C PHE A 168 5.86 -2.96 -4.54
N ALA A 169 7.19 -2.84 -4.72
CA ALA A 169 7.79 -1.67 -5.35
C ALA A 169 8.65 -2.09 -6.54
N THR A 170 8.62 -1.30 -7.61
CA THR A 170 9.52 -1.44 -8.74
C THR A 170 9.90 -0.07 -9.28
N GLY A 171 11.10 0.06 -9.85
CA GLY A 171 11.51 1.35 -10.39
C GLY A 171 12.77 1.26 -11.24
N ILE A 172 13.01 2.34 -11.98
CA ILE A 172 14.09 2.45 -12.95
C ILE A 172 15.02 3.60 -12.53
N SER A 173 16.36 3.41 -12.52
CA SER A 173 17.35 4.45 -12.20
C SER A 173 17.10 5.06 -10.81
N SER A 174 16.76 6.34 -10.71
CA SER A 174 16.32 6.99 -9.46
C SER A 174 15.19 6.23 -8.78
N GLY A 175 14.23 5.70 -9.56
CA GLY A 175 13.15 4.86 -9.03
C GLY A 175 13.62 3.51 -8.50
N ALA A 176 14.68 2.93 -9.09
CA ALA A 176 15.31 1.72 -8.58
C ALA A 176 16.03 1.99 -7.25
N MET A 177 16.70 3.15 -7.14
CA MET A 177 17.29 3.59 -5.89
C MET A 177 16.21 3.79 -4.81
N MET A 178 15.08 4.45 -5.18
CA MET A 178 13.95 4.63 -4.27
C MET A 178 13.31 3.29 -3.90
N THR A 179 13.26 2.30 -4.79
CA THR A 179 12.81 0.94 -4.45
C THR A 179 13.66 0.36 -3.31
N ASN A 180 15.00 0.45 -3.41
CA ASN A 180 15.90 0.01 -2.32
C ASN A 180 15.61 0.77 -1.00
N VAL A 181 15.35 2.08 -1.07
CA VAL A 181 15.02 2.91 0.10
C VAL A 181 13.70 2.48 0.73
N LEU A 182 12.65 2.30 -0.07
CA LEU A 182 11.33 1.88 0.41
C LEU A 182 11.38 0.52 1.14
N LEU A 183 12.09 -0.45 0.56
CA LEU A 183 12.26 -1.77 1.17
C LEU A 183 13.09 -1.72 2.47
N GLY A 184 14.04 -0.79 2.56
CA GLY A 184 14.84 -0.57 3.75
C GLY A 184 14.05 0.08 4.89
N ASP A 185 13.34 1.17 4.58
CA ASP A 185 12.60 2.00 5.53
C ASP A 185 11.31 1.34 6.02
N TYR A 186 10.62 0.62 5.13
CA TYR A 186 9.30 0.03 5.38
C TYR A 186 9.26 -1.47 5.07
N PRO A 187 10.14 -2.28 5.70
CA PRO A 187 10.17 -3.74 5.45
C PRO A 187 8.90 -4.46 5.91
N ASP A 188 8.09 -3.83 6.76
CA ASP A 188 6.79 -4.29 7.24
C ASP A 188 5.64 -3.98 6.28
N VAL A 189 5.89 -3.21 5.23
CA VAL A 189 4.89 -2.80 4.23
C VAL A 189 5.08 -3.57 2.93
N PHE A 190 6.34 -3.76 2.51
CA PHE A 190 6.62 -4.35 1.20
C PHE A 190 6.91 -5.85 1.31
N ALA A 191 6.27 -6.64 0.43
CA ALA A 191 6.53 -8.07 0.28
C ALA A 191 7.76 -8.35 -0.62
N ALA A 192 7.97 -7.52 -1.64
CA ALA A 192 9.15 -7.60 -2.52
C ALA A 192 9.35 -6.29 -3.29
N GLY A 193 10.58 -6.15 -3.87
CA GLY A 193 10.89 -5.08 -4.81
C GLY A 193 11.68 -5.58 -6.02
N ALA A 194 11.64 -4.79 -7.13
CA ALA A 194 12.42 -5.00 -8.34
C ALA A 194 13.09 -3.69 -8.78
N ALA A 195 14.41 -3.66 -8.85
CA ALA A 195 15.21 -2.47 -9.14
C ALA A 195 15.96 -2.61 -10.47
N PHE A 196 15.69 -1.71 -11.42
CA PHE A 196 16.31 -1.66 -12.74
C PHE A 196 17.36 -0.55 -12.81
N SER A 197 18.64 -0.88 -13.03
CA SER A 197 19.77 0.07 -13.05
C SER A 197 19.81 0.91 -11.78
N GLY A 198 19.86 0.28 -10.61
CA GLY A 198 19.91 0.94 -9.30
C GLY A 198 21.27 0.85 -8.63
N VAL A 199 21.32 1.31 -7.37
CA VAL A 199 22.46 1.18 -6.48
C VAL A 199 22.03 0.66 -5.10
N PRO A 200 22.93 0.18 -4.24
CA PRO A 200 22.58 -0.24 -2.89
C PRO A 200 21.92 0.86 -2.07
N PHE A 201 21.03 0.48 -1.14
CA PHE A 201 20.49 1.39 -0.12
C PHE A 201 21.62 2.17 0.57
N ALA A 202 21.44 3.48 0.71
CA ALA A 202 22.39 4.43 1.32
C ALA A 202 23.73 4.59 0.59
N CYS A 203 23.90 4.04 -0.63
CA CYS A 203 25.08 4.30 -1.45
C CYS A 203 25.15 5.77 -1.87
N PHE A 204 24.03 6.38 -2.21
CA PHE A 204 23.93 7.80 -2.59
C PHE A 204 23.90 8.78 -1.40
N ALA A 205 24.02 8.28 -0.17
CA ALA A 205 24.01 9.15 1.02
C ALA A 205 25.01 10.29 0.90
N THR A 206 24.54 11.52 1.19
CA THR A 206 25.34 12.75 1.24
C THR A 206 25.11 13.48 2.56
N THR A 207 26.06 14.32 2.94
CA THR A 207 25.97 15.16 4.16
C THR A 207 26.01 16.65 3.85
N ASP A 208 26.25 17.00 2.57
CA ASP A 208 26.38 18.37 2.09
C ASP A 208 25.12 18.89 1.37
N GLY A 209 24.04 18.09 1.34
CA GLY A 209 22.79 18.40 0.65
C GLY A 209 22.83 18.13 -0.87
N SER A 210 23.89 17.51 -1.38
CA SER A 210 23.96 17.08 -2.78
C SER A 210 22.97 15.96 -3.06
N GLU A 211 22.25 16.05 -4.18
CA GLU A 211 21.39 14.95 -4.66
C GLU A 211 22.18 13.88 -5.43
N TRP A 212 23.47 14.10 -5.69
CA TRP A 212 24.31 13.22 -6.50
C TRP A 212 25.59 12.80 -5.78
N ASN A 213 25.88 11.49 -5.79
CA ASN A 213 27.10 10.91 -5.24
C ASN A 213 27.92 10.24 -6.37
N SER A 214 28.94 10.93 -6.86
CA SER A 214 29.76 10.47 -7.99
C SER A 214 30.56 9.19 -7.69
N ASN A 215 30.93 8.95 -6.44
CA ASN A 215 31.61 7.71 -6.06
C ASN A 215 30.65 6.51 -6.13
N CYS A 216 29.41 6.71 -5.70
CA CYS A 216 28.40 5.67 -5.80
C CYS A 216 28.00 5.42 -7.26
N SER A 217 27.64 6.47 -8.02
CA SER A 217 27.30 6.30 -9.44
C SER A 217 28.43 5.69 -10.24
N GLY A 218 29.68 6.05 -9.94
CA GLY A 218 30.89 5.49 -10.54
C GLY A 218 31.20 4.04 -10.14
N GLY A 219 30.45 3.45 -9.22
CA GLY A 219 30.64 2.07 -8.77
C GLY A 219 31.94 1.85 -7.97
N THR A 220 32.48 2.93 -7.36
CA THR A 220 33.76 2.87 -6.62
C THR A 220 33.58 2.61 -5.13
N ILE A 221 32.35 2.71 -4.61
CA ILE A 221 32.03 2.38 -3.22
C ILE A 221 31.85 0.88 -3.09
N THR A 222 32.77 0.24 -2.35
CA THR A 222 32.69 -1.17 -2.00
C THR A 222 32.61 -1.35 -0.50
N ARG A 223 31.78 -2.28 -0.05
CA ARG A 223 31.62 -2.64 1.35
C ARG A 223 31.52 -4.15 1.52
N THR A 224 31.73 -4.63 2.72
CA THR A 224 31.40 -6.01 3.06
C THR A 224 29.86 -6.19 3.04
N PRO A 225 29.38 -7.42 2.84
CA PRO A 225 27.94 -7.70 2.91
C PRO A 225 27.29 -7.26 4.21
N LYS A 226 28.02 -7.43 5.34
CA LYS A 226 27.54 -7.03 6.66
C LYS A 226 27.39 -5.51 6.77
N GLU A 227 28.38 -4.74 6.33
CA GLU A 227 28.30 -3.27 6.34
C GLU A 227 27.12 -2.78 5.50
N TRP A 228 26.92 -3.33 4.29
CA TRP A 228 25.78 -3.01 3.45
C TRP A 228 24.45 -3.38 4.11
N GLY A 229 24.34 -4.58 4.67
CA GLY A 229 23.11 -5.03 5.33
C GLY A 229 22.79 -4.23 6.60
N ASP A 230 23.80 -3.78 7.33
CA ASP A 230 23.62 -2.96 8.54
C ASP A 230 23.05 -1.58 8.19
N LEU A 231 23.40 -0.97 7.05
CA LEU A 231 22.78 0.26 6.57
C LEU A 231 21.26 0.08 6.42
N VAL A 232 20.81 -1.00 5.79
CA VAL A 232 19.39 -1.31 5.63
C VAL A 232 18.70 -1.55 6.98
N ARG A 233 19.35 -2.30 7.87
CA ARG A 233 18.78 -2.57 9.21
C ARG A 233 18.63 -1.31 10.06
N ASN A 234 19.56 -0.37 9.90
CA ASN A 234 19.57 0.91 10.60
C ASN A 234 18.53 1.92 10.09
N ALA A 235 17.91 1.69 8.92
CA ALA A 235 16.80 2.49 8.45
C ALA A 235 15.54 2.35 9.33
N TYR A 236 15.36 1.16 9.93
CA TYR A 236 14.31 0.88 10.91
C TYR A 236 14.88 0.09 12.09
N PRO A 237 15.50 0.78 13.08
CA PRO A 237 16.09 0.13 14.23
C PRO A 237 15.06 -0.67 15.05
N GLY A 238 15.42 -1.87 15.46
CA GLY A 238 14.57 -2.75 16.27
C GLY A 238 13.57 -3.58 15.45
N TYR A 239 13.47 -3.40 14.14
CA TYR A 239 12.61 -4.27 13.32
C TYR A 239 13.21 -5.68 13.22
N SER A 240 12.44 -6.67 13.68
CA SER A 240 12.81 -8.10 13.71
C SER A 240 11.92 -8.99 12.83
N GLY A 241 10.96 -8.39 12.10
CA GLY A 241 10.09 -9.11 11.20
C GLY A 241 10.76 -9.57 9.91
N PRO A 242 10.04 -10.26 9.02
CA PRO A 242 10.54 -10.70 7.73
C PRO A 242 10.97 -9.52 6.86
N ARG A 243 12.01 -9.70 6.06
CA ARG A 243 12.48 -8.69 5.11
C ARG A 243 11.93 -8.96 3.72
N PRO A 244 11.61 -7.91 2.92
CA PRO A 244 11.09 -8.07 1.58
C PRO A 244 12.10 -8.73 0.65
N ARG A 245 11.63 -9.56 -0.28
CA ARG A 245 12.46 -10.15 -1.34
C ARG A 245 12.94 -9.07 -2.31
N MET A 246 14.08 -9.28 -2.95
CA MET A 246 14.68 -8.29 -3.87
C MET A 246 15.08 -8.89 -5.20
N GLN A 247 14.58 -8.29 -6.31
CA GLN A 247 15.02 -8.56 -7.67
C GLN A 247 15.85 -7.38 -8.19
N ILE A 248 17.02 -7.67 -8.75
CA ILE A 248 18.01 -6.68 -9.17
C ILE A 248 18.31 -6.87 -10.66
N TRP A 249 18.14 -5.82 -11.46
CA TRP A 249 18.41 -5.80 -12.89
C TRP A 249 19.49 -4.79 -13.22
N HIS A 250 20.51 -5.18 -14.00
CA HIS A 250 21.58 -4.25 -14.38
C HIS A 250 22.22 -4.60 -15.72
N GLY A 251 22.49 -3.58 -16.52
CA GLY A 251 23.23 -3.71 -17.77
C GLY A 251 24.74 -3.66 -17.53
N THR A 252 25.51 -4.53 -18.20
CA THR A 252 26.98 -4.60 -18.00
C THR A 252 27.73 -3.38 -18.53
N GLU A 253 27.10 -2.59 -19.43
CA GLU A 253 27.67 -1.36 -20.01
C GLU A 253 26.96 -0.09 -19.47
N ASP A 254 26.31 -0.18 -18.30
CA ASP A 254 25.72 0.98 -17.65
C ASP A 254 26.79 2.05 -17.37
N ASP A 255 26.66 3.20 -18.03
CA ASP A 255 27.61 4.32 -17.99
C ASP A 255 27.17 5.44 -17.02
N VAL A 256 25.97 5.34 -16.44
CA VAL A 256 25.41 6.30 -15.49
C VAL A 256 25.54 5.79 -14.06
N LEU A 257 24.97 4.61 -13.76
CA LEU A 257 25.11 3.92 -12.48
C LEU A 257 25.90 2.63 -12.70
N ARG A 258 27.22 2.76 -12.72
CA ARG A 258 28.18 1.75 -13.18
C ARG A 258 27.89 0.35 -12.62
N TYR A 259 28.11 -0.66 -13.48
CA TYR A 259 27.82 -2.07 -13.23
C TYR A 259 28.35 -2.67 -11.91
N PRO A 260 29.50 -2.22 -11.31
CA PRO A 260 29.89 -2.71 -9.98
C PRO A 260 28.80 -2.59 -8.91
N ASN A 261 27.88 -1.61 -9.05
CA ASN A 261 26.73 -1.46 -8.15
C ASN A 261 25.81 -2.70 -8.15
N PHE A 262 25.76 -3.47 -9.24
CA PHE A 262 25.02 -4.72 -9.31
C PHE A 262 25.51 -5.73 -8.26
N GLY A 263 26.82 -5.95 -8.19
CA GLY A 263 27.43 -6.84 -7.20
C GLY A 263 27.25 -6.33 -5.76
N GLU A 264 27.34 -5.02 -5.56
CA GLU A 264 27.16 -4.43 -4.24
C GLU A 264 25.70 -4.55 -3.75
N GLN A 265 24.69 -4.43 -4.63
CA GLN A 265 23.30 -4.70 -4.29
C GLN A 265 23.07 -6.18 -3.92
N ILE A 266 23.70 -7.11 -4.64
CA ILE A 266 23.63 -8.54 -4.32
C ILE A 266 24.21 -8.78 -2.93
N LYS A 267 25.38 -8.22 -2.59
CA LYS A 267 25.97 -8.31 -1.25
C LYS A 267 25.00 -7.79 -0.19
N GLN A 268 24.40 -6.64 -0.43
CA GLN A 268 23.48 -6.01 0.50
C GLN A 268 22.27 -6.89 0.77
N TRP A 269 21.54 -7.27 -0.26
CA TRP A 269 20.29 -7.97 -0.11
C TRP A 269 20.44 -9.43 0.31
N THR A 270 21.50 -10.12 -0.09
CA THR A 270 21.81 -11.46 0.44
C THR A 270 22.12 -11.42 1.93
N ASN A 271 22.82 -10.39 2.40
CA ASN A 271 23.07 -10.20 3.84
C ASN A 271 21.80 -9.81 4.60
N VAL A 272 20.95 -8.95 4.04
CA VAL A 272 19.65 -8.56 4.64
C VAL A 272 18.75 -9.78 4.81
N GLN A 273 18.73 -10.67 3.82
CA GLN A 273 17.95 -11.91 3.80
C GLN A 273 18.60 -13.06 4.59
N GLY A 274 19.85 -12.90 5.05
CA GLY A 274 20.57 -13.96 5.76
C GLY A 274 20.88 -15.17 4.90
N VAL A 275 21.03 -15.02 3.57
CA VAL A 275 21.30 -16.10 2.62
C VAL A 275 22.73 -16.02 2.09
N SER A 276 23.23 -17.17 1.57
CA SER A 276 24.55 -17.26 0.94
C SER A 276 24.68 -16.32 -0.25
N GLN A 277 25.88 -15.76 -0.44
CA GLN A 277 26.25 -15.02 -1.66
C GLN A 277 26.63 -15.94 -2.83
N THR A 278 26.74 -17.24 -2.61
CA THR A 278 26.85 -18.22 -3.68
C THR A 278 25.46 -18.48 -4.24
N PRO A 279 25.24 -18.30 -5.54
CA PRO A 279 23.93 -18.57 -6.15
C PRO A 279 23.48 -20.01 -5.92
N ALA A 280 22.23 -20.20 -5.53
CA ALA A 280 21.58 -21.51 -5.46
C ALA A 280 21.19 -22.01 -6.87
N ALA A 281 20.97 -21.10 -7.81
CA ALA A 281 20.70 -21.40 -9.21
C ALA A 281 21.26 -20.29 -10.12
N THR A 282 21.69 -20.70 -11.31
CA THR A 282 22.07 -19.79 -12.41
C THR A 282 21.49 -20.32 -13.70
N ASP A 283 20.84 -19.46 -14.48
CA ASP A 283 20.28 -19.78 -15.79
C ASP A 283 20.37 -18.61 -16.77
N THR A 284 19.96 -18.84 -18.01
CA THR A 284 19.90 -17.84 -19.07
C THR A 284 18.47 -17.80 -19.62
N PRO A 285 17.56 -17.04 -18.97
CA PRO A 285 16.15 -17.04 -19.33
C PRO A 285 15.88 -16.44 -20.72
N GLN A 286 16.84 -15.69 -21.24
CA GLN A 286 16.86 -15.08 -22.58
C GLN A 286 18.31 -14.86 -23.01
N SER A 287 18.57 -14.85 -24.32
CA SER A 287 19.91 -14.58 -24.84
C SER A 287 20.45 -13.25 -24.30
N GLY A 288 21.69 -13.26 -23.81
CA GLY A 288 22.33 -12.11 -23.19
C GLY A 288 21.92 -11.81 -21.75
N TRP A 289 21.03 -12.59 -21.16
CA TRP A 289 20.62 -12.43 -19.76
C TRP A 289 21.21 -13.56 -18.91
N ILE A 290 21.93 -13.20 -17.87
CA ILE A 290 22.42 -14.14 -16.85
C ILE A 290 21.64 -13.88 -15.58
N ARG A 291 20.83 -14.85 -15.15
CA ARG A 291 20.04 -14.77 -13.94
C ARG A 291 20.63 -15.66 -12.85
N THR A 292 20.81 -15.09 -11.67
CA THR A 292 21.25 -15.77 -10.45
C THR A 292 20.20 -15.64 -9.35
N ARG A 293 19.98 -16.72 -8.60
CA ARG A 293 19.06 -16.75 -7.47
C ARG A 293 19.79 -17.18 -6.21
N TYR A 294 19.45 -16.55 -5.09
CA TYR A 294 20.13 -16.73 -3.81
C TYR A 294 19.11 -17.11 -2.73
N GLY A 295 19.44 -18.10 -1.91
CA GLY A 295 18.57 -18.59 -0.84
C GLY A 295 17.40 -19.47 -1.31
N GLY A 296 17.30 -19.72 -2.61
CA GLY A 296 16.28 -20.57 -3.24
C GLY A 296 16.48 -20.66 -4.74
N THR A 297 15.84 -21.64 -5.39
CA THR A 297 15.94 -21.90 -6.84
C THR A 297 14.68 -21.50 -7.62
N GLY A 298 13.59 -21.22 -6.93
CA GLY A 298 12.29 -20.85 -7.52
C GLY A 298 12.22 -19.37 -7.93
N ASP A 299 11.15 -19.00 -8.65
CA ASP A 299 10.95 -17.65 -9.17
C ASP A 299 10.73 -16.59 -8.07
N GLN A 300 10.44 -17.01 -6.86
CA GLN A 300 10.31 -16.13 -5.69
C GLN A 300 11.46 -16.31 -4.69
N ALA A 301 12.68 -16.54 -5.18
CA ALA A 301 13.87 -16.61 -4.34
C ALA A 301 14.02 -15.33 -3.49
N PRO A 302 14.58 -15.40 -2.27
CA PRO A 302 14.83 -14.23 -1.43
C PRO A 302 15.55 -13.09 -2.15
N VAL A 303 16.55 -13.43 -2.99
CA VAL A 303 17.21 -12.47 -3.89
C VAL A 303 17.35 -13.10 -5.28
N GLU A 304 16.97 -12.35 -6.30
CA GLU A 304 17.20 -12.68 -7.71
C GLU A 304 17.94 -11.54 -8.37
N ALA A 305 18.96 -11.84 -9.18
CA ALA A 305 19.73 -10.84 -9.88
C ALA A 305 19.88 -11.21 -11.35
N VAL A 306 19.60 -10.26 -12.24
CA VAL A 306 19.65 -10.44 -13.71
C VAL A 306 20.63 -9.45 -14.31
N SER A 307 21.71 -9.96 -14.88
CA SER A 307 22.73 -9.20 -15.60
C SER A 307 22.43 -9.24 -17.10
N LEU A 308 22.36 -8.08 -17.73
CA LEU A 308 22.12 -7.92 -19.17
C LEU A 308 23.41 -7.59 -19.87
N GLN A 309 23.91 -8.53 -20.68
CA GLN A 309 25.20 -8.42 -21.36
C GLN A 309 25.13 -7.39 -22.50
N GLY A 310 26.06 -6.44 -22.53
CA GLY A 310 26.16 -5.42 -23.57
C GLY A 310 25.05 -4.35 -23.52
N VAL A 311 24.33 -4.26 -22.41
CA VAL A 311 23.23 -3.30 -22.26
C VAL A 311 23.69 -2.14 -21.36
N GLY A 312 23.36 -0.92 -21.77
CA GLY A 312 23.64 0.32 -21.03
C GLY A 312 22.60 0.63 -19.94
N HIS A 313 22.56 1.90 -19.49
CA HIS A 313 21.70 2.37 -18.42
C HIS A 313 20.19 2.21 -18.73
N ASN A 314 19.78 2.49 -19.97
CA ASN A 314 18.36 2.39 -20.41
C ASN A 314 18.02 0.93 -20.75
N LEU A 315 18.00 0.07 -19.75
CA LEU A 315 17.85 -1.37 -19.94
C LEU A 315 16.38 -1.85 -19.98
N TYR A 316 15.41 -1.07 -19.48
CA TYR A 316 14.03 -1.52 -19.41
C TYR A 316 13.45 -1.73 -20.83
N ALA A 317 12.87 -2.88 -21.05
CA ALA A 317 12.30 -3.28 -22.33
C ALA A 317 10.99 -4.04 -22.14
N HIS A 318 10.18 -4.11 -23.20
CA HIS A 318 8.91 -4.84 -23.24
C HIS A 318 9.08 -6.30 -22.78
N GLY A 319 8.14 -6.74 -21.95
CA GLY A 319 8.12 -8.08 -21.34
C GLY A 319 8.91 -8.21 -20.03
N MET A 320 9.68 -7.18 -19.62
CA MET A 320 10.38 -7.22 -18.32
C MET A 320 9.41 -7.11 -17.15
N ALA A 321 8.33 -6.31 -17.27
CA ALA A 321 7.30 -6.22 -16.24
C ALA A 321 6.66 -7.57 -15.91
N SER A 322 6.41 -8.42 -16.91
CA SER A 322 5.88 -9.77 -16.69
C SER A 322 6.79 -10.61 -15.80
N ARG A 323 8.12 -10.49 -15.95
CA ARG A 323 9.10 -11.21 -15.11
C ARG A 323 9.14 -10.66 -13.68
N VAL A 324 8.93 -9.36 -13.53
CA VAL A 324 8.74 -8.74 -12.21
C VAL A 324 7.50 -9.31 -11.53
N LEU A 325 6.37 -9.43 -12.26
CA LEU A 325 5.15 -10.01 -11.71
C LEU A 325 5.33 -11.48 -11.32
N THR A 326 6.08 -12.28 -12.11
CA THR A 326 6.43 -13.66 -11.73
C THR A 326 7.23 -13.68 -10.41
N PHE A 327 8.20 -12.79 -10.26
CA PHE A 327 8.96 -12.65 -9.01
C PHE A 327 8.09 -12.17 -7.85
N PHE A 328 7.13 -11.28 -8.09
CA PHE A 328 6.17 -10.84 -7.07
C PHE A 328 5.13 -11.91 -6.73
N GLY A 329 4.89 -12.86 -7.62
CA GLY A 329 3.82 -13.87 -7.52
C GLY A 329 2.46 -13.30 -7.92
N LEU A 330 2.45 -12.34 -8.85
CA LEU A 330 1.25 -11.67 -9.36
C LEU A 330 0.85 -12.13 -10.77
N ASP A 331 1.66 -12.96 -11.43
CA ASP A 331 1.46 -13.51 -12.79
C ASP A 331 0.45 -14.66 -12.86
N LYS A 332 -0.13 -15.00 -11.72
CA LYS A 332 -1.22 -15.98 -11.63
C LYS A 332 -2.42 -15.30 -11.00
N PRO A 333 -3.65 -15.76 -11.31
CA PRO A 333 -4.76 -15.40 -10.46
C PRO A 333 -4.31 -15.66 -9.01
N GLY A 334 -4.21 -14.61 -8.20
CA GLY A 334 -3.87 -14.75 -6.80
C GLY A 334 -4.74 -15.85 -6.19
N PRO A 335 -4.32 -16.55 -5.12
CA PRO A 335 -5.21 -17.44 -4.41
C PRO A 335 -6.52 -16.70 -4.28
N ALA A 336 -7.63 -17.41 -4.55
CA ALA A 336 -8.97 -16.88 -4.24
C ALA A 336 -8.84 -16.22 -2.86
N PRO A 337 -9.36 -14.98 -2.67
CA PRO A 337 -9.08 -14.21 -1.48
C PRO A 337 -9.12 -15.15 -0.29
N GLN A 338 -7.97 -15.38 0.37
CA GLN A 338 -8.03 -15.98 1.68
C GLN A 338 -8.86 -15.00 2.47
N PRO A 339 -9.97 -15.42 3.08
CA PRO A 339 -10.79 -14.51 3.81
C PRO A 339 -9.89 -13.81 4.83
N GLN A 340 -9.57 -12.53 4.60
CA GLN A 340 -9.21 -11.70 5.75
C GLN A 340 -10.36 -11.91 6.73
N PRO A 341 -10.09 -12.07 8.04
CA PRO A 341 -11.15 -12.11 9.02
C PRO A 341 -11.98 -10.87 8.74
N GLY A 342 -13.10 -11.07 8.04
CA GLY A 342 -14.01 -10.00 7.72
C GLY A 342 -14.43 -9.36 9.04
N ALA A 343 -15.02 -8.19 9.00
CA ALA A 343 -15.59 -7.53 10.16
C ALA A 343 -16.71 -8.39 10.82
N CYS A 344 -16.56 -9.72 10.77
CA CYS A 344 -17.48 -10.69 11.37
C CYS A 344 -16.75 -11.95 11.89
N LYS A 345 -17.25 -12.46 12.98
CA LYS A 345 -16.90 -13.79 13.53
C LYS A 345 -18.17 -14.64 13.60
N VAL A 346 -18.06 -15.92 13.17
CA VAL A 346 -19.17 -16.87 13.27
C VAL A 346 -18.74 -18.09 14.08
N THR A 347 -19.58 -18.43 15.06
CA THR A 347 -19.45 -19.70 15.80
C THR A 347 -20.64 -20.56 15.49
N ALA A 348 -20.41 -21.87 15.23
CA ALA A 348 -21.47 -22.85 15.00
C ALA A 348 -21.32 -24.02 15.95
N ALA A 349 -22.36 -24.30 16.74
CA ALA A 349 -22.43 -25.45 17.63
C ALA A 349 -23.51 -26.38 17.13
N VAL A 350 -23.19 -27.68 17.01
CA VAL A 350 -24.12 -28.73 16.54
C VAL A 350 -24.41 -29.69 17.67
N ASN A 351 -25.72 -29.99 17.85
CA ASN A 351 -26.18 -31.08 18.70
C ASN A 351 -26.90 -32.10 17.81
N ALA A 352 -26.33 -33.30 17.69
CA ALA A 352 -26.76 -34.34 16.75
C ALA A 352 -27.34 -35.54 17.44
N TRP A 353 -28.30 -36.25 16.75
CA TRP A 353 -28.84 -37.55 17.08
C TRP A 353 -28.85 -38.45 15.83
N ASN A 354 -29.32 -39.70 15.92
CA ASN A 354 -29.15 -40.71 14.86
C ASN A 354 -29.38 -40.28 13.41
N THR A 355 -30.38 -39.43 13.15
CA THR A 355 -30.78 -39.03 11.78
C THR A 355 -31.00 -37.52 11.64
N GLY A 356 -30.70 -36.75 12.68
CA GLY A 356 -30.93 -35.31 12.65
C GLY A 356 -29.97 -34.55 13.56
N LEU A 357 -29.99 -33.25 13.41
CA LEU A 357 -29.19 -32.31 14.21
C LEU A 357 -29.91 -30.99 14.37
N THR A 358 -29.54 -30.25 15.41
CA THR A 358 -29.74 -28.79 15.49
C THR A 358 -28.38 -28.11 15.44
N ALA A 359 -28.32 -26.98 14.71
CA ALA A 359 -27.16 -26.12 14.68
C ALA A 359 -27.54 -24.74 15.24
N SER A 360 -26.78 -24.25 16.22
CA SER A 360 -26.86 -22.89 16.73
C SER A 360 -25.72 -22.09 16.13
N VAL A 361 -26.01 -20.99 15.46
CA VAL A 361 -25.02 -20.17 14.76
C VAL A 361 -25.08 -18.73 15.34
N THR A 362 -23.97 -18.26 15.85
CA THR A 362 -23.84 -16.88 16.36
C THR A 362 -22.97 -16.06 15.42
N ILE A 363 -23.50 -14.95 14.92
CA ILE A 363 -22.84 -14.00 14.03
C ILE A 363 -22.46 -12.78 14.87
N THR A 364 -21.18 -12.48 14.99
CA THR A 364 -20.67 -11.29 15.70
C THR A 364 -20.12 -10.29 14.71
N ASN A 365 -20.55 -9.04 14.77
CA ASN A 365 -19.95 -7.96 14.02
C ASN A 365 -18.66 -7.51 14.74
N THR A 366 -17.50 -7.88 14.21
CA THR A 366 -16.17 -7.50 14.73
C THR A 366 -15.63 -6.23 14.09
N GLY A 367 -16.39 -5.63 13.14
CA GLY A 367 -16.03 -4.38 12.48
C GLY A 367 -16.45 -3.14 13.26
N THR A 368 -16.16 -1.97 12.71
CA THR A 368 -16.46 -0.66 13.29
C THR A 368 -17.76 -0.05 12.78
N THR A 369 -18.40 -0.66 11.77
CA THR A 369 -19.66 -0.17 11.17
C THR A 369 -20.82 -1.12 11.46
N THR A 370 -22.03 -0.55 11.59
CA THR A 370 -23.24 -1.34 11.78
C THR A 370 -23.57 -2.12 10.50
N VAL A 371 -23.83 -3.41 10.63
CA VAL A 371 -24.31 -4.27 9.53
C VAL A 371 -25.85 -4.17 9.51
N ASN A 372 -26.39 -3.80 8.35
CA ASN A 372 -27.84 -3.71 8.12
C ASN A 372 -28.24 -4.66 6.97
N GLY A 373 -29.31 -5.42 7.17
CA GLY A 373 -29.82 -6.33 6.14
C GLY A 373 -28.85 -7.46 5.84
N TRP A 374 -28.44 -8.23 6.85
CA TRP A 374 -27.41 -9.26 6.69
C TRP A 374 -27.92 -10.53 5.99
N LYS A 375 -27.00 -11.13 5.22
CA LYS A 375 -27.11 -12.47 4.63
C LYS A 375 -25.88 -13.28 5.00
N LEU A 376 -26.06 -14.43 5.66
CA LEU A 376 -25.00 -15.35 6.01
C LEU A 376 -24.98 -16.50 4.98
N GLY A 377 -23.88 -16.62 4.23
CA GLY A 377 -23.63 -17.70 3.29
C GLY A 377 -22.78 -18.79 3.95
N PHE A 378 -23.12 -20.07 3.73
CA PHE A 378 -22.32 -21.22 4.14
C PHE A 378 -22.70 -22.47 3.34
N THR A 379 -21.80 -23.46 3.29
CA THR A 379 -22.08 -24.74 2.67
C THR A 379 -22.42 -25.75 3.76
N ILE A 380 -23.65 -26.31 3.71
CA ILE A 380 -24.03 -27.40 4.60
C ILE A 380 -23.28 -28.68 4.18
N PRO A 381 -22.74 -29.47 5.14
CA PRO A 381 -22.03 -30.69 4.80
C PRO A 381 -22.85 -31.67 3.96
N ALA A 382 -22.17 -32.40 3.07
CA ALA A 382 -22.81 -33.34 2.17
C ALA A 382 -23.65 -34.40 2.94
N GLY A 383 -24.86 -34.66 2.45
CA GLY A 383 -25.81 -35.55 3.07
C GLY A 383 -26.68 -34.95 4.17
N GLN A 384 -26.52 -33.63 4.43
CA GLN A 384 -27.43 -32.88 5.31
C GLN A 384 -28.48 -32.13 4.49
N THR A 385 -29.70 -31.98 5.05
CA THR A 385 -30.78 -31.17 4.48
C THR A 385 -31.52 -30.46 5.61
N ILE A 386 -31.61 -29.14 5.50
CA ILE A 386 -32.33 -28.28 6.46
C ILE A 386 -33.83 -28.60 6.38
N THR A 387 -34.43 -28.92 7.50
CA THR A 387 -35.85 -29.25 7.65
C THR A 387 -36.62 -28.13 8.34
N GLY A 388 -35.95 -27.21 9.01
CA GLY A 388 -36.52 -26.04 9.68
C GLY A 388 -35.44 -25.11 10.20
N GLY A 389 -35.80 -23.86 10.55
CA GLY A 389 -34.84 -22.90 11.08
C GLY A 389 -35.53 -21.77 11.83
N TRP A 390 -34.76 -21.04 12.63
CA TRP A 390 -35.21 -19.88 13.39
C TRP A 390 -34.23 -18.72 13.29
N GLY A 391 -34.72 -17.50 13.43
CA GLY A 391 -33.92 -16.29 13.38
C GLY A 391 -33.47 -15.87 11.97
N ALA A 392 -33.68 -16.71 10.95
CA ALA A 392 -33.35 -16.43 9.54
C ALA A 392 -34.22 -17.26 8.60
N THR A 393 -34.27 -16.85 7.32
CA THR A 393 -34.82 -17.65 6.22
C THR A 393 -33.68 -18.33 5.50
N TYR A 394 -33.75 -19.66 5.32
CA TYR A 394 -32.68 -20.49 4.73
C TYR A 394 -33.04 -20.91 3.31
N THR A 395 -32.17 -20.63 2.33
CA THR A 395 -32.39 -20.97 0.91
C THR A 395 -31.03 -21.23 0.22
N PRO A 396 -30.89 -22.33 -0.54
CA PRO A 396 -31.71 -23.55 -0.52
C PRO A 396 -31.58 -24.35 0.79
N SER A 397 -32.24 -25.50 0.91
CA SER A 397 -32.16 -26.34 2.12
C SER A 397 -30.95 -27.28 2.17
N SER A 398 -30.12 -27.34 1.11
CA SER A 398 -28.91 -28.15 1.01
C SER A 398 -27.85 -27.50 0.09
N GLY A 399 -26.61 -27.98 0.19
CA GLY A 399 -25.49 -27.40 -0.58
C GLY A 399 -25.09 -26.03 -0.08
N SER A 400 -24.91 -25.07 -0.97
CA SER A 400 -24.60 -23.67 -0.62
C SER A 400 -25.87 -22.95 -0.18
N VAL A 401 -25.98 -22.68 1.11
CA VAL A 401 -27.14 -22.07 1.77
C VAL A 401 -26.91 -20.60 2.07
N THR A 402 -27.92 -19.78 1.86
CA THR A 402 -27.99 -18.40 2.36
C THR A 402 -29.02 -18.30 3.46
N ALA A 403 -28.64 -17.87 4.65
CA ALA A 403 -29.52 -17.49 5.75
C ALA A 403 -29.72 -15.97 5.72
N ALA A 404 -30.90 -15.49 5.36
CA ALA A 404 -31.26 -14.07 5.34
C ALA A 404 -31.92 -13.67 6.66
N ASN A 405 -31.61 -12.48 7.17
CA ASN A 405 -32.14 -11.95 8.43
C ASN A 405 -33.69 -11.91 8.46
N ALA A 406 -34.26 -12.08 9.63
CA ALA A 406 -35.65 -11.79 9.90
C ALA A 406 -35.86 -10.27 10.10
N SER A 407 -37.10 -9.80 10.01
CA SER A 407 -37.44 -8.38 10.12
C SER A 407 -37.01 -7.72 11.44
N TYR A 408 -36.87 -8.50 12.51
CA TYR A 408 -36.54 -8.01 13.85
C TYR A 408 -35.06 -8.04 14.21
N ASN A 409 -34.21 -8.72 13.41
CA ASN A 409 -32.80 -8.92 13.73
C ASN A 409 -31.85 -8.51 12.58
N GLY A 410 -32.33 -7.67 11.66
CA GLY A 410 -31.57 -7.25 10.48
C GLY A 410 -30.39 -6.32 10.75
N THR A 411 -30.23 -5.83 12.00
CA THR A 411 -29.17 -4.87 12.35
C THR A 411 -28.23 -5.49 13.39
N ILE A 412 -26.90 -5.44 13.13
CA ILE A 412 -25.86 -5.88 14.07
C ILE A 412 -24.89 -4.70 14.27
N ALA A 413 -24.95 -4.05 15.43
CA ALA A 413 -24.03 -2.96 15.77
C ALA A 413 -22.59 -3.48 15.96
N PRO A 414 -21.55 -2.61 15.88
CA PRO A 414 -20.17 -2.98 16.21
C PRO A 414 -20.07 -3.67 17.58
N GLY A 415 -19.39 -4.82 17.62
CA GLY A 415 -19.24 -5.66 18.80
C GLY A 415 -20.48 -6.47 19.21
N ALA A 416 -21.65 -6.24 18.59
CA ALA A 416 -22.87 -6.98 18.87
C ALA A 416 -22.93 -8.33 18.12
N SER A 417 -23.84 -9.21 18.58
CA SER A 417 -24.05 -10.53 17.99
C SER A 417 -25.53 -10.80 17.74
N VAL A 418 -25.82 -11.63 16.74
CA VAL A 418 -27.13 -12.21 16.45
C VAL A 418 -26.98 -13.72 16.46
N SER A 419 -27.92 -14.41 17.12
CA SER A 419 -27.99 -15.87 17.14
C SER A 419 -29.15 -16.35 16.29
N ILE A 420 -28.87 -17.31 15.43
CA ILE A 420 -29.83 -18.01 14.55
C ILE A 420 -29.60 -19.50 14.67
N GLY A 421 -30.45 -20.31 14.07
CA GLY A 421 -30.20 -21.74 14.04
C GLY A 421 -31.10 -22.48 13.07
N TYR A 422 -30.73 -23.73 12.81
CA TYR A 422 -31.51 -24.62 11.95
C TYR A 422 -31.54 -26.07 12.49
N GLN A 423 -32.53 -26.80 12.05
CA GLN A 423 -32.62 -28.24 12.19
C GLN A 423 -32.37 -28.88 10.85
N ALA A 424 -31.58 -29.95 10.79
CA ALA A 424 -31.32 -30.71 9.58
C ALA A 424 -31.39 -32.22 9.81
N GLY A 425 -31.84 -32.92 8.76
CA GLY A 425 -31.67 -34.35 8.64
C GLY A 425 -30.30 -34.70 8.06
N HIS A 426 -29.73 -35.87 8.45
CA HIS A 426 -28.48 -36.40 7.90
C HIS A 426 -28.45 -37.92 7.79
N GLY A 427 -27.63 -38.44 6.86
CA GLY A 427 -27.37 -39.86 6.64
C GLY A 427 -26.05 -40.35 7.24
N GLY A 428 -25.65 -39.82 8.42
CA GLY A 428 -24.41 -40.16 9.11
C GLY A 428 -23.38 -39.03 9.23
N ASN A 429 -23.46 -37.95 8.43
CA ASN A 429 -22.58 -36.81 8.58
C ASN A 429 -23.27 -35.70 9.38
N SER A 430 -22.85 -35.48 10.62
CA SER A 430 -23.37 -34.44 11.52
C SER A 430 -22.40 -33.27 11.74
N ALA A 431 -21.39 -33.08 10.90
CA ALA A 431 -20.42 -32.01 11.04
C ALA A 431 -21.07 -30.62 10.92
N ALA A 432 -20.48 -29.60 11.57
CA ALA A 432 -20.84 -28.20 11.37
C ALA A 432 -20.32 -27.68 10.03
N PRO A 433 -20.92 -26.63 9.42
CA PRO A 433 -20.33 -25.90 8.32
C PRO A 433 -18.95 -25.34 8.71
N ALA A 434 -17.97 -25.44 7.79
CA ALA A 434 -16.59 -25.08 8.09
C ALA A 434 -16.24 -23.62 7.80
N ALA A 435 -17.02 -22.93 6.94
CA ALA A 435 -16.77 -21.56 6.51
C ALA A 435 -18.07 -20.79 6.34
N PHE A 436 -18.00 -19.49 6.61
CA PHE A 436 -19.14 -18.56 6.55
C PHE A 436 -18.77 -17.28 5.85
N THR A 437 -19.73 -16.66 5.15
CA THR A 437 -19.62 -15.31 4.60
C THR A 437 -20.77 -14.44 5.10
N LEU A 438 -20.53 -13.20 5.49
CA LEU A 438 -21.54 -12.21 5.84
C LEU A 438 -21.60 -11.15 4.73
N ASN A 439 -22.75 -11.03 4.07
CA ASN A 439 -22.94 -10.16 2.88
C ASN A 439 -21.86 -10.37 1.80
N GLY A 440 -21.43 -11.62 1.59
CA GLY A 440 -20.38 -11.98 0.63
C GLY A 440 -18.95 -11.88 1.16
N THR A 441 -18.73 -11.26 2.34
CA THR A 441 -17.42 -11.16 2.98
C THR A 441 -17.20 -12.33 3.93
N ALA A 442 -16.06 -13.01 3.85
CA ALA A 442 -15.74 -14.13 4.72
C ALA A 442 -15.62 -13.72 6.18
N CYS A 443 -16.13 -14.57 7.09
CA CYS A 443 -16.03 -14.37 8.53
C CYS A 443 -14.93 -15.25 9.13
N ALA A 444 -14.31 -14.77 10.21
CA ALA A 444 -13.53 -15.64 11.09
C ALA A 444 -14.44 -16.71 11.70
N THR A 445 -13.96 -17.95 11.80
CA THR A 445 -14.62 -19.03 12.52
C THR A 445 -14.04 -19.17 13.92
N GLY A 446 -14.86 -19.44 14.91
CA GLY A 446 -14.45 -19.56 16.31
C GLY A 446 -14.81 -20.89 16.92
#